data_c72a4963465d314e2c4b63f18aaf5a84
#
_entry.id   c72a4963465d314e2c4b63f18aaf5a84
#
_cell.length_a   1.000
_cell.length_b   1.000
_cell.length_c   1.000
_cell.angle_alpha   90.00
_cell.angle_beta   90.00
_cell.angle_gamma   90.00
#
_symmetry.space_group_name_H-M   'P 1'
#
loop_
_entity.id
_entity.type
_entity.pdbx_description
1 polymer ?
#
loop_
_entity_poly.entity_id
_entity_poly.type
_entity_poly.pdbx_seq_one_letter_code
_entity_poly.pdbx_strand_id
1 'polypeptide(L)'
;VGGHGMRDLDRGRIFRLIPEGHDGYKIPKINIKTLEGAVEALKSPNFEMRYLAWNSLHSMGKEKAQDALSKMMGSDDKVYAARAAWCLGKMPGAGKMVIDKLKSHKDSDLRIVAIRLSRQLGHDVAGLVKGLSKDKNPQVRRECAIALRELDAKSASSIWADLAMQHDGSDRWYLEALGIAAEGKWNECFDAWVKAGGKWSSPGGRDIVWRSRSKYTPELLAKIV
;
A
#
# COMPACT_ATOMS: atom_id res chain seq x y z
N VAL A 1 -8.17 0.25 -36.07
CA VAL A 1 -9.41 -0.07 -36.72
C VAL A 1 -9.27 0.16 -38.21
N GLY A 2 -9.39 -0.92 -38.96
CA GLY A 2 -8.94 -1.11 -40.33
C GLY A 2 -9.30 -0.04 -41.36
N GLY A 3 -8.37 0.13 -42.30
CA GLY A 3 -8.51 1.05 -43.40
C GLY A 3 -9.46 0.55 -44.49
N HIS A 4 -10.75 0.81 -44.30
CA HIS A 4 -11.70 0.65 -45.40
C HIS A 4 -11.86 1.97 -46.17
N GLY A 5 -11.92 1.91 -47.50
CA GLY A 5 -12.11 3.08 -48.34
C GLY A 5 -13.39 3.89 -48.15
N MET A 6 -14.31 3.39 -47.29
CA MET A 6 -15.53 4.12 -46.88
C MET A 6 -15.34 4.98 -45.61
N ARG A 7 -14.12 5.05 -45.09
CA ARG A 7 -13.81 5.81 -43.89
C ARG A 7 -13.32 7.22 -44.27
N ASP A 8 -13.69 8.19 -43.44
CA ASP A 8 -13.14 9.53 -43.48
C ASP A 8 -11.65 9.47 -43.05
N LEU A 9 -10.75 9.68 -43.99
CA LEU A 9 -9.31 9.59 -43.80
C LEU A 9 -8.73 10.85 -43.16
N ASP A 10 -9.44 11.97 -43.25
CA ASP A 10 -8.94 13.28 -42.83
C ASP A 10 -9.43 13.71 -41.45
N ARG A 11 -10.36 12.94 -40.85
CA ARG A 11 -10.95 13.28 -39.55
C ARG A 11 -10.96 12.07 -38.61
N GLY A 12 -10.37 12.26 -37.44
CA GLY A 12 -10.54 11.37 -36.31
C GLY A 12 -11.91 11.58 -35.62
N ARG A 13 -12.48 10.49 -35.08
CA ARG A 13 -13.73 10.54 -34.31
C ARG A 13 -13.53 9.88 -32.98
N ILE A 14 -14.00 10.53 -31.93
CA ILE A 14 -14.09 9.97 -30.59
C ILE A 14 -15.56 9.73 -30.31
N PHE A 15 -15.92 8.46 -30.05
CA PHE A 15 -17.26 8.08 -29.66
C PHE A 15 -17.33 7.88 -28.15
N ARG A 16 -18.41 8.36 -27.55
CA ARG A 16 -18.73 8.12 -26.17
C ARG A 16 -19.96 7.24 -26.07
N LEU A 17 -19.83 6.11 -25.41
CA LEU A 17 -20.95 5.25 -25.07
C LEU A 17 -21.48 5.68 -23.69
N ILE A 18 -22.76 5.96 -23.61
CA ILE A 18 -23.44 6.34 -22.36
C ILE A 18 -24.74 5.50 -22.25
N PRO A 19 -25.20 5.20 -21.03
CA PRO A 19 -26.50 4.58 -20.81
C PRO A 19 -27.61 5.46 -21.37
N GLU A 20 -28.71 4.84 -21.80
CA GLU A 20 -29.90 5.56 -22.23
C GLU A 20 -30.43 6.45 -21.09
N GLY A 21 -30.83 7.68 -21.42
CA GLY A 21 -31.27 8.68 -20.43
C GLY A 21 -30.19 9.37 -19.63
N HIS A 22 -28.91 9.11 -19.93
CA HIS A 22 -27.82 9.80 -19.23
C HIS A 22 -27.56 11.19 -19.81
N ASP A 23 -27.66 12.24 -18.98
CA ASP A 23 -27.51 13.65 -19.37
C ASP A 23 -26.10 14.08 -19.81
N GLY A 24 -25.19 13.15 -19.85
CA GLY A 24 -23.79 13.43 -20.12
C GLY A 24 -23.00 13.82 -18.86
N TYR A 25 -21.69 14.02 -19.04
CA TYR A 25 -20.78 14.43 -17.96
C TYR A 25 -20.57 15.94 -17.99
N LYS A 26 -20.82 16.60 -16.86
CA LYS A 26 -20.51 18.02 -16.69
C LYS A 26 -19.06 18.17 -16.23
N ILE A 27 -18.24 18.83 -17.03
CA ILE A 27 -16.84 19.09 -16.66
C ILE A 27 -16.83 20.16 -15.56
N PRO A 28 -16.36 19.86 -14.36
CA PRO A 28 -16.27 20.85 -13.29
C PRO A 28 -15.25 21.95 -13.66
N LYS A 29 -15.64 23.20 -13.45
CA LYS A 29 -14.74 24.36 -13.63
C LYS A 29 -13.90 24.53 -12.37
N ILE A 30 -12.75 23.86 -12.29
CA ILE A 30 -11.84 23.96 -11.16
C ILE A 30 -10.58 24.71 -11.59
N ASN A 31 -10.19 25.72 -10.85
CA ASN A 31 -8.96 26.46 -11.10
C ASN A 31 -7.80 25.85 -10.31
N ILE A 32 -7.07 24.94 -10.93
CA ILE A 32 -5.91 24.28 -10.29
C ILE A 32 -4.70 25.20 -10.05
N LYS A 33 -4.73 26.44 -10.52
CA LYS A 33 -3.67 27.44 -10.27
C LYS A 33 -3.77 28.06 -8.87
N THR A 34 -4.91 27.89 -8.20
CA THR A 34 -5.09 28.30 -6.79
C THR A 34 -4.92 27.11 -5.87
N LEU A 35 -4.52 27.35 -4.62
CA LEU A 35 -4.35 26.29 -3.62
C LEU A 35 -5.67 25.54 -3.37
N GLU A 36 -6.74 26.28 -3.15
CA GLU A 36 -8.08 25.76 -2.87
C GLU A 36 -8.58 24.91 -4.05
N GLY A 37 -8.42 25.41 -5.27
CA GLY A 37 -8.83 24.71 -6.47
C GLY A 37 -8.00 23.44 -6.71
N ALA A 38 -6.69 23.47 -6.46
CA ALA A 38 -5.83 22.29 -6.58
C ALA A 38 -6.17 21.22 -5.53
N VAL A 39 -6.44 21.61 -4.27
CA VAL A 39 -6.90 20.70 -3.21
C VAL A 39 -8.27 20.11 -3.56
N GLU A 40 -9.20 20.91 -4.09
CA GLU A 40 -10.51 20.40 -4.53
C GLU A 40 -10.37 19.41 -5.71
N ALA A 41 -9.48 19.70 -6.65
CA ALA A 41 -9.20 18.83 -7.79
C ALA A 41 -8.61 17.46 -7.38
N LEU A 42 -7.91 17.34 -6.23
CA LEU A 42 -7.48 16.04 -5.70
C LEU A 42 -8.65 15.12 -5.32
N LYS A 43 -9.83 15.67 -5.04
CA LYS A 43 -11.04 14.89 -4.73
C LYS A 43 -11.72 14.35 -5.99
N SER A 44 -11.40 14.88 -7.17
CA SER A 44 -12.03 14.53 -8.42
C SER A 44 -12.02 12.99 -8.67
N PRO A 45 -13.08 12.39 -9.18
CA PRO A 45 -13.09 11.02 -9.67
C PRO A 45 -12.20 10.85 -10.92
N ASN A 46 -11.96 11.92 -11.68
CA ASN A 46 -11.14 11.91 -12.89
C ASN A 46 -9.65 11.85 -12.54
N PHE A 47 -8.94 10.87 -13.10
CA PHE A 47 -7.52 10.65 -12.85
C PHE A 47 -6.65 11.81 -13.34
N GLU A 48 -6.93 12.31 -14.55
CA GLU A 48 -6.16 13.41 -15.16
C GLU A 48 -6.26 14.69 -14.33
N MET A 49 -7.46 14.99 -13.81
CA MET A 49 -7.66 16.13 -12.93
C MET A 49 -6.83 16.00 -11.65
N ARG A 50 -6.77 14.80 -11.05
CA ARG A 50 -5.93 14.56 -9.86
C ARG A 50 -4.45 14.69 -10.16
N TYR A 51 -4.02 14.23 -11.32
CA TYR A 51 -2.63 14.36 -11.76
C TYR A 51 -2.22 15.82 -11.93
N LEU A 52 -3.07 16.62 -12.59
CA LEU A 52 -2.84 18.05 -12.73
C LEU A 52 -2.83 18.77 -11.36
N ALA A 53 -3.73 18.40 -10.47
CA ALA A 53 -3.78 18.91 -9.10
C ALA A 53 -2.51 18.59 -8.31
N TRP A 54 -2.05 17.35 -8.41
CA TRP A 54 -0.79 16.88 -7.80
C TRP A 54 0.39 17.75 -8.25
N ASN A 55 0.57 17.89 -9.56
CA ASN A 55 1.65 18.69 -10.13
C ASN A 55 1.58 20.16 -9.71
N SER A 56 0.38 20.73 -9.69
CA SER A 56 0.17 22.09 -9.24
C SER A 56 0.54 22.29 -7.77
N LEU A 57 0.09 21.39 -6.87
CA LEU A 57 0.42 21.45 -5.44
C LEU A 57 1.92 21.28 -5.20
N HIS A 58 2.57 20.35 -5.90
CA HIS A 58 4.02 20.17 -5.82
C HIS A 58 4.79 21.39 -6.32
N SER A 59 4.30 22.04 -7.38
CA SER A 59 4.87 23.31 -7.90
C SER A 59 4.70 24.48 -6.93
N MET A 60 3.60 24.54 -6.16
CA MET A 60 3.39 25.53 -5.11
C MET A 60 4.33 25.35 -3.91
N GLY A 61 4.80 24.12 -3.69
CA GLY A 61 5.69 23.76 -2.62
C GLY A 61 4.99 23.44 -1.30
N LYS A 62 5.76 22.80 -0.41
CA LYS A 62 5.29 22.33 0.90
C LYS A 62 4.77 23.47 1.77
N GLU A 63 5.45 24.59 1.83
CA GLU A 63 5.14 25.72 2.70
C GLU A 63 3.74 26.28 2.44
N LYS A 64 3.31 26.27 1.18
CA LYS A 64 1.96 26.72 0.81
C LYS A 64 0.91 25.63 0.95
N ALA A 65 1.25 24.39 0.64
CA ALA A 65 0.28 23.31 0.52
C ALA A 65 0.06 22.52 1.82
N GLN A 66 1.01 22.55 2.77
CA GLN A 66 1.02 21.69 3.95
C GLN A 66 -0.25 21.78 4.78
N ASP A 67 -0.70 22.97 5.12
CA ASP A 67 -1.85 23.15 6.01
C ASP A 67 -3.14 22.68 5.36
N ALA A 68 -3.36 23.01 4.09
CA ALA A 68 -4.53 22.58 3.34
C ALA A 68 -4.56 21.06 3.14
N LEU A 69 -3.42 20.44 2.81
CA LEU A 69 -3.30 18.98 2.69
C LEU A 69 -3.41 18.29 4.05
N SER A 70 -2.86 18.87 5.11
CA SER A 70 -3.00 18.34 6.47
C SER A 70 -4.45 18.37 6.95
N LYS A 71 -5.21 19.40 6.59
CA LYS A 71 -6.66 19.48 6.83
C LYS A 71 -7.39 18.39 6.04
N MET A 72 -7.08 18.21 4.77
CA MET A 72 -7.68 17.16 3.93
C MET A 72 -7.31 15.75 4.41
N MET A 73 -6.12 15.53 4.99
CA MET A 73 -5.76 14.27 5.65
C MET A 73 -6.63 13.94 6.87
N GLY A 74 -7.25 14.94 7.48
CA GLY A 74 -8.22 14.79 8.57
C GLY A 74 -9.65 14.55 8.11
N SER A 75 -9.89 14.37 6.81
CA SER A 75 -11.23 14.09 6.26
C SER A 75 -11.77 12.76 6.76
N ASP A 76 -13.09 12.68 6.98
CA ASP A 76 -13.78 11.42 7.25
C ASP A 76 -13.81 10.49 6.03
N ASP A 77 -13.69 11.05 4.82
CA ASP A 77 -13.47 10.26 3.61
C ASP A 77 -11.99 9.81 3.55
N LYS A 78 -11.79 8.51 3.82
CA LYS A 78 -10.47 7.89 3.82
C LYS A 78 -9.75 7.97 2.47
N VAL A 79 -10.48 8.03 1.36
CA VAL A 79 -9.90 8.17 0.02
C VAL A 79 -9.28 9.57 -0.14
N TYR A 80 -9.98 10.59 0.32
CA TYR A 80 -9.45 11.96 0.31
C TYR A 80 -8.28 12.11 1.27
N ALA A 81 -8.39 11.54 2.47
CA ALA A 81 -7.31 11.51 3.43
C ALA A 81 -6.05 10.85 2.87
N ALA A 82 -6.18 9.69 2.21
CA ALA A 82 -5.08 8.99 1.58
C ALA A 82 -4.45 9.79 0.42
N ARG A 83 -5.27 10.42 -0.43
CA ARG A 83 -4.77 11.27 -1.54
C ARG A 83 -3.94 12.44 -1.01
N ALA A 84 -4.43 13.11 0.04
CA ALA A 84 -3.70 14.20 0.68
C ALA A 84 -2.39 13.70 1.32
N ALA A 85 -2.43 12.56 1.99
CA ALA A 85 -1.26 11.94 2.59
C ALA A 85 -0.17 11.61 1.57
N TRP A 86 -0.54 11.02 0.45
CA TRP A 86 0.38 10.74 -0.64
C TRP A 86 0.94 12.02 -1.27
N CYS A 87 0.09 13.02 -1.52
CA CYS A 87 0.52 14.28 -2.09
C CYS A 87 1.52 15.00 -1.18
N LEU A 88 1.16 15.20 0.09
CA LEU A 88 2.02 15.87 1.06
C LEU A 88 3.27 15.05 1.39
N GLY A 89 3.12 13.74 1.61
CA GLY A 89 4.21 12.88 2.03
C GLY A 89 5.35 12.78 1.01
N LYS A 90 5.05 12.98 -0.28
CA LYS A 90 6.06 13.03 -1.34
C LYS A 90 6.67 14.41 -1.56
N MET A 91 6.20 15.44 -0.88
CA MET A 91 6.88 16.74 -0.89
C MET A 91 8.18 16.68 -0.10
N PRO A 92 9.26 17.35 -0.53
CA PRO A 92 10.52 17.36 0.17
C PRO A 92 10.37 17.71 1.66
N GLY A 93 10.93 16.86 2.53
CA GLY A 93 10.92 17.07 3.98
C GLY A 93 9.58 16.83 4.70
N ALA A 94 8.52 16.38 4.02
CA ALA A 94 7.22 16.12 4.65
C ALA A 94 6.97 14.64 4.99
N GLY A 95 7.67 13.71 4.33
CA GLY A 95 7.39 12.29 4.40
C GLY A 95 7.33 11.72 5.83
N LYS A 96 8.35 12.01 6.65
CA LYS A 96 8.41 11.53 8.03
C LYS A 96 7.22 12.01 8.86
N MET A 97 6.87 13.28 8.77
CA MET A 97 5.72 13.85 9.48
C MET A 97 4.41 13.17 9.10
N VAL A 98 4.18 12.91 7.82
CA VAL A 98 2.98 12.22 7.34
C VAL A 98 2.95 10.78 7.82
N ILE A 99 4.06 10.04 7.73
CA ILE A 99 4.17 8.65 8.21
C ILE A 99 3.87 8.59 9.71
N ASP A 100 4.49 9.47 10.51
CA ASP A 100 4.28 9.49 11.96
C ASP A 100 2.84 9.79 12.35
N LYS A 101 2.14 10.63 11.59
CA LYS A 101 0.71 10.91 11.79
C LYS A 101 -0.17 9.71 11.43
N LEU A 102 0.17 8.97 10.38
CA LEU A 102 -0.68 7.89 9.88
C LEU A 102 -0.44 6.54 10.55
N LYS A 103 0.75 6.26 11.06
CA LYS A 103 1.08 4.94 11.66
C LYS A 103 0.19 4.55 12.84
N SER A 104 -0.39 5.52 13.54
CA SER A 104 -1.32 5.32 14.66
C SER A 104 -2.76 5.72 14.34
N HIS A 105 -3.09 5.93 13.05
CA HIS A 105 -4.43 6.36 12.66
C HIS A 105 -5.49 5.31 12.98
N LYS A 106 -6.70 5.74 13.38
CA LYS A 106 -7.83 4.85 13.71
C LYS A 106 -8.23 3.93 12.55
N ASP A 107 -8.18 4.45 11.32
CA ASP A 107 -8.46 3.69 10.09
C ASP A 107 -7.23 2.88 9.66
N SER A 108 -7.45 1.58 9.42
CA SER A 108 -6.41 0.63 9.02
C SER A 108 -5.83 0.93 7.64
N ASP A 109 -6.65 1.44 6.71
CA ASP A 109 -6.18 1.74 5.36
C ASP A 109 -5.15 2.89 5.38
N LEU A 110 -5.31 3.84 6.29
CA LEU A 110 -4.35 4.93 6.46
C LEU A 110 -3.07 4.46 7.15
N ARG A 111 -3.13 3.47 8.05
CA ARG A 111 -1.91 2.82 8.57
C ARG A 111 -1.16 2.05 7.47
N ILE A 112 -1.89 1.42 6.54
CA ILE A 112 -1.31 0.80 5.34
C ILE A 112 -0.62 1.85 4.45
N VAL A 113 -1.24 3.03 4.27
CA VAL A 113 -0.62 4.14 3.53
C VAL A 113 0.70 4.55 4.18
N ALA A 114 0.79 4.59 5.52
CA ALA A 114 2.05 4.89 6.23
C ALA A 114 3.16 3.90 5.86
N ILE A 115 2.86 2.59 5.86
CA ILE A 115 3.84 1.54 5.50
C ILE A 115 4.30 1.70 4.05
N ARG A 116 3.37 1.89 3.13
CA ARG A 116 3.67 2.05 1.70
C ARG A 116 4.48 3.31 1.42
N LEU A 117 4.13 4.41 2.07
CA LEU A 117 4.83 5.67 1.93
C LEU A 117 6.26 5.56 2.49
N SER A 118 6.44 4.92 3.65
CA SER A 118 7.76 4.64 4.24
C SER A 118 8.66 3.87 3.28
N ARG A 119 8.14 2.80 2.66
CA ARG A 119 8.87 2.02 1.64
C ARG A 119 9.30 2.86 0.45
N GLN A 120 8.38 3.65 -0.10
CA GLN A 120 8.67 4.47 -1.29
C GLN A 120 9.66 5.61 -1.03
N LEU A 121 9.73 6.10 0.19
CA LEU A 121 10.61 7.20 0.57
C LEU A 121 11.94 6.73 1.19
N GLY A 122 12.11 5.42 1.40
CA GLY A 122 13.30 4.87 2.05
C GLY A 122 13.45 5.30 3.52
N HIS A 123 12.32 5.61 4.21
CA HIS A 123 12.35 5.85 5.66
C HIS A 123 12.50 4.54 6.43
N ASP A 124 12.68 4.62 7.77
CA ASP A 124 12.84 3.45 8.64
C ASP A 124 11.64 2.48 8.53
N VAL A 125 11.71 1.62 7.52
CA VAL A 125 10.70 0.59 7.26
C VAL A 125 10.71 -0.45 8.37
N ALA A 126 11.88 -0.88 8.83
CA ALA A 126 12.02 -1.93 9.84
C ALA A 126 11.38 -1.51 11.18
N GLY A 127 11.70 -0.30 11.66
CA GLY A 127 11.11 0.23 12.90
C GLY A 127 9.60 0.42 12.80
N LEU A 128 9.10 0.95 11.68
CA LEU A 128 7.66 1.12 11.46
C LEU A 128 6.93 -0.23 11.44
N VAL A 129 7.43 -1.19 10.68
CA VAL A 129 6.81 -2.52 10.52
C VAL A 129 6.86 -3.30 11.82
N LYS A 130 7.96 -3.22 12.59
CA LYS A 130 8.05 -3.81 13.94
C LYS A 130 6.95 -3.27 14.86
N GLY A 131 6.71 -1.96 14.81
CA GLY A 131 5.64 -1.34 15.60
C GLY A 131 4.23 -1.76 15.19
N LEU A 132 4.01 -2.13 13.93
CA LEU A 132 2.72 -2.52 13.36
C LEU A 132 2.56 -4.04 13.17
N SER A 133 3.57 -4.85 13.45
CA SER A 133 3.54 -6.31 13.28
C SER A 133 2.44 -7.00 14.11
N LYS A 134 1.99 -6.37 15.19
CA LYS A 134 0.90 -6.85 16.06
C LYS A 134 -0.38 -6.03 15.92
N ASP A 135 -0.56 -5.33 14.80
CA ASP A 135 -1.79 -4.57 14.55
C ASP A 135 -3.01 -5.49 14.58
N LYS A 136 -4.09 -5.00 15.17
CA LYS A 136 -5.36 -5.75 15.28
C LYS A 136 -5.95 -6.11 13.91
N ASN A 137 -5.68 -5.31 12.88
CA ASN A 137 -6.19 -5.55 11.54
C ASN A 137 -5.24 -6.46 10.74
N PRO A 138 -5.70 -7.63 10.26
CA PRO A 138 -4.85 -8.57 9.51
C PRO A 138 -4.33 -7.99 8.19
N GLN A 139 -5.04 -7.03 7.58
CA GLN A 139 -4.57 -6.39 6.35
C GLN A 139 -3.35 -5.48 6.61
N VAL A 140 -3.29 -4.80 7.76
CA VAL A 140 -2.10 -4.04 8.17
C VAL A 140 -0.93 -4.99 8.40
N ARG A 141 -1.14 -6.10 9.12
CA ARG A 141 -0.09 -7.12 9.33
C ARG A 141 0.38 -7.73 8.02
N ARG A 142 -0.53 -7.99 7.07
CA ARG A 142 -0.18 -8.45 5.73
C ARG A 142 0.68 -7.44 4.97
N GLU A 143 0.36 -6.15 5.03
CA GLU A 143 1.20 -5.10 4.43
C GLU A 143 2.56 -5.01 5.12
N CYS A 144 2.63 -5.22 6.44
CA CYS A 144 3.90 -5.36 7.16
C CYS A 144 4.75 -6.50 6.60
N ALA A 145 4.15 -7.68 6.40
CA ALA A 145 4.84 -8.81 5.79
C ALA A 145 5.40 -8.46 4.41
N ILE A 146 4.58 -7.89 3.53
CA ILE A 146 5.03 -7.47 2.19
C ILE A 146 6.20 -6.49 2.27
N ALA A 147 6.18 -5.57 3.23
CA ALA A 147 7.25 -4.58 3.41
C ALA A 147 8.59 -5.20 3.82
N LEU A 148 8.60 -6.38 4.45
CA LEU A 148 9.83 -7.09 4.82
C LEU A 148 10.62 -7.62 3.62
N ARG A 149 10.00 -7.74 2.44
CA ARG A 149 10.66 -8.30 1.25
C ARG A 149 11.98 -7.60 0.92
N GLU A 150 12.01 -6.28 1.04
CA GLU A 150 13.14 -5.45 0.65
C GLU A 150 14.20 -5.30 1.78
N LEU A 151 13.90 -5.82 2.97
CA LEU A 151 14.83 -5.79 4.10
C LEU A 151 15.77 -7.02 4.07
N ASP A 152 16.98 -6.83 4.61
CA ASP A 152 17.90 -7.95 4.83
C ASP A 152 17.39 -8.94 5.90
N ALA A 153 18.00 -10.13 5.94
CA ALA A 153 17.58 -11.18 6.86
C ALA A 153 17.70 -10.77 8.34
N LYS A 154 18.75 -10.00 8.69
CA LYS A 154 18.99 -9.55 10.07
C LYS A 154 17.87 -8.65 10.56
N SER A 155 17.41 -7.73 9.71
CA SER A 155 16.35 -6.78 10.02
C SER A 155 14.95 -7.41 9.95
N ALA A 156 14.75 -8.41 9.06
CA ALA A 156 13.43 -8.95 8.75
C ALA A 156 13.03 -10.15 9.60
N SER A 157 13.96 -11.07 9.94
CA SER A 157 13.61 -12.41 10.42
C SER A 157 12.83 -12.43 11.74
N SER A 158 13.19 -11.60 12.70
CA SER A 158 12.45 -11.51 13.98
C SER A 158 11.03 -10.94 13.81
N ILE A 159 10.89 -9.93 12.93
CA ILE A 159 9.58 -9.32 12.66
C ILE A 159 8.72 -10.32 11.87
N TRP A 160 9.33 -11.03 10.93
CA TRP A 160 8.66 -12.10 10.19
C TRP A 160 8.14 -13.19 11.12
N ALA A 161 8.94 -13.62 12.10
CA ALA A 161 8.52 -14.60 13.10
C ALA A 161 7.30 -14.13 13.90
N ASP A 162 7.29 -12.87 14.36
CA ASP A 162 6.13 -12.27 15.05
C ASP A 162 4.87 -12.30 14.18
N LEU A 163 5.00 -12.04 12.88
CA LEU A 163 3.88 -12.10 11.94
C LEU A 163 3.45 -13.55 11.69
N ALA A 164 4.40 -14.46 11.50
CA ALA A 164 4.12 -15.87 11.26
C ALA A 164 3.41 -16.55 12.43
N MET A 165 3.73 -16.16 13.67
CA MET A 165 3.03 -16.63 14.88
C MET A 165 1.53 -16.31 14.90
N GLN A 166 1.08 -15.36 14.09
CA GLN A 166 -0.32 -14.92 14.02
C GLN A 166 -1.09 -15.57 12.86
N HIS A 167 -0.44 -16.45 12.10
CA HIS A 167 -1.12 -17.22 11.05
C HIS A 167 -1.80 -18.44 11.66
N ASP A 168 -3.12 -18.50 11.52
CA ASP A 168 -3.96 -19.57 12.09
C ASP A 168 -4.42 -20.63 11.06
N GLY A 169 -4.07 -20.42 9.78
CA GLY A 169 -4.49 -21.30 8.68
C GLY A 169 -5.75 -20.81 7.94
N SER A 170 -6.41 -19.75 8.38
CA SER A 170 -7.66 -19.30 7.78
C SER A 170 -7.47 -18.30 6.62
N ASP A 171 -6.37 -17.53 6.59
CA ASP A 171 -6.12 -16.50 5.59
C ASP A 171 -4.99 -16.90 4.62
N ARG A 172 -5.38 -17.38 3.44
CA ARG A 172 -4.46 -17.72 2.35
C ARG A 172 -3.59 -16.54 1.92
N TRP A 173 -4.15 -15.34 1.86
CA TRP A 173 -3.41 -14.16 1.41
C TRP A 173 -2.38 -13.70 2.44
N TYR A 174 -2.65 -13.95 3.72
CA TYR A 174 -1.67 -13.71 4.77
C TYR A 174 -0.48 -14.65 4.63
N LEU A 175 -0.72 -15.93 4.37
CA LEU A 175 0.32 -16.92 4.11
C LEU A 175 1.18 -16.55 2.91
N GLU A 176 0.56 -16.12 1.80
CA GLU A 176 1.31 -15.71 0.62
C GLU A 176 2.17 -14.45 0.89
N ALA A 177 1.68 -13.51 1.69
CA ALA A 177 2.46 -12.35 2.11
C ALA A 177 3.67 -12.75 2.96
N LEU A 178 3.52 -13.72 3.87
CA LEU A 178 4.65 -14.30 4.62
C LEU A 178 5.67 -14.94 3.67
N GLY A 179 5.19 -15.63 2.64
CA GLY A 179 6.04 -16.22 1.61
C GLY A 179 6.85 -15.20 0.83
N ILE A 180 6.21 -14.11 0.42
CA ILE A 180 6.86 -12.97 -0.26
C ILE A 180 7.91 -12.33 0.65
N ALA A 181 7.59 -12.14 1.91
CA ALA A 181 8.48 -11.56 2.91
C ALA A 181 9.79 -12.35 3.10
N ALA A 182 9.69 -13.68 3.09
CA ALA A 182 10.80 -14.58 3.36
C ALA A 182 11.65 -14.92 2.12
N GLU A 183 11.27 -14.44 0.94
CA GLU A 183 12.01 -14.73 -0.29
C GLU A 183 13.49 -14.33 -0.15
N GLY A 184 14.41 -15.27 -0.48
CA GLY A 184 15.86 -15.09 -0.33
C GLY A 184 16.40 -15.16 1.09
N LYS A 185 15.54 -15.33 2.14
CA LYS A 185 15.92 -15.39 3.55
C LYS A 185 15.09 -16.36 4.38
N TRP A 186 14.60 -17.40 3.72
CA TRP A 186 13.74 -18.42 4.35
C TRP A 186 14.36 -19.11 5.55
N ASN A 187 15.65 -19.40 5.52
CA ASN A 187 16.31 -20.09 6.62
C ASN A 187 16.27 -19.25 7.89
N GLU A 188 16.67 -17.99 7.79
CA GLU A 188 16.71 -17.04 8.91
C GLU A 188 15.32 -16.74 9.46
N CYS A 189 14.35 -16.57 8.58
CA CYS A 189 12.95 -16.37 8.95
C CYS A 189 12.38 -17.60 9.68
N PHE A 190 12.62 -18.80 9.14
CA PHE A 190 12.14 -20.03 9.71
C PHE A 190 12.80 -20.35 11.05
N ASP A 191 14.13 -20.17 11.15
CA ASP A 191 14.88 -20.31 12.39
C ASP A 191 14.36 -19.38 13.49
N ALA A 192 14.10 -18.10 13.13
CA ALA A 192 13.54 -17.14 14.07
C ALA A 192 12.14 -17.54 14.55
N TRP A 193 11.31 -18.05 13.67
CA TRP A 193 9.96 -18.53 14.00
C TRP A 193 9.98 -19.73 14.94
N VAL A 194 10.82 -20.72 14.67
CA VAL A 194 10.97 -21.90 15.55
C VAL A 194 11.50 -21.48 16.92
N LYS A 195 12.50 -20.58 16.98
CA LYS A 195 13.03 -20.02 18.24
C LYS A 195 11.97 -19.24 19.03
N ALA A 196 11.04 -18.58 18.35
CA ALA A 196 9.93 -17.89 18.97
C ALA A 196 8.80 -18.81 19.46
N GLY A 197 8.95 -20.13 19.32
CA GLY A 197 7.96 -21.12 19.73
C GLY A 197 6.94 -21.49 18.64
N GLY A 198 7.24 -21.24 17.38
CA GLY A 198 6.41 -21.61 16.25
C GLY A 198 6.19 -23.13 16.18
N LYS A 199 4.93 -23.53 16.12
CA LYS A 199 4.53 -24.95 16.11
C LYS A 199 4.24 -25.41 14.69
N TRP A 200 5.21 -26.05 14.05
CA TRP A 200 5.08 -26.56 12.68
C TRP A 200 3.94 -27.59 12.49
N SER A 201 3.53 -28.29 13.55
CA SER A 201 2.44 -29.28 13.52
C SER A 201 1.03 -28.68 13.67
N SER A 202 0.90 -27.40 14.03
CA SER A 202 -0.40 -26.71 14.08
C SER A 202 -0.95 -26.46 12.66
N PRO A 203 -2.25 -26.22 12.47
CA PRO A 203 -2.81 -25.90 11.16
C PRO A 203 -2.05 -24.78 10.43
N GLY A 204 -1.90 -23.62 11.05
CA GLY A 204 -1.12 -22.50 10.47
C GLY A 204 0.36 -22.83 10.30
N GLY A 205 0.94 -23.65 11.20
CA GLY A 205 2.33 -24.10 11.08
C GLY A 205 2.56 -25.03 9.88
N ARG A 206 1.61 -25.92 9.58
CA ARG A 206 1.66 -26.78 8.38
C ARG A 206 1.63 -25.96 7.11
N ASP A 207 0.79 -24.92 7.06
CA ASP A 207 0.75 -23.99 5.94
C ASP A 207 2.09 -23.28 5.73
N ILE A 208 2.71 -22.81 6.83
CA ILE A 208 4.03 -22.15 6.79
C ILE A 208 5.09 -23.13 6.28
N VAL A 209 5.11 -24.38 6.76
CA VAL A 209 6.04 -25.42 6.27
C VAL A 209 5.80 -25.70 4.79
N TRP A 210 4.56 -25.87 4.38
CA TRP A 210 4.20 -26.09 2.97
C TRP A 210 4.65 -24.96 2.07
N ARG A 211 4.47 -23.71 2.52
CA ARG A 211 4.86 -22.50 1.76
C ARG A 211 6.37 -22.27 1.76
N SER A 212 7.08 -22.81 2.75
CA SER A 212 8.51 -22.55 3.01
C SER A 212 9.42 -23.05 1.88
N ARG A 213 10.56 -22.39 1.75
CA ARG A 213 11.71 -22.81 0.94
C ARG A 213 12.97 -22.92 1.81
N SER A 214 12.78 -23.13 3.11
CA SER A 214 13.84 -23.36 4.07
C SER A 214 14.49 -24.71 3.87
N LYS A 215 15.75 -24.86 4.25
CA LYS A 215 16.47 -26.15 4.26
C LYS A 215 15.79 -27.22 5.12
N TYR A 216 14.97 -26.84 6.09
CA TYR A 216 14.22 -27.75 6.96
C TYR A 216 12.92 -28.29 6.34
N THR A 217 12.48 -27.67 5.26
CA THR A 217 11.17 -27.98 4.66
C THR A 217 11.00 -29.45 4.28
N PRO A 218 11.97 -30.14 3.61
CA PRO A 218 11.81 -31.55 3.23
C PRO A 218 11.59 -32.46 4.43
N GLU A 219 12.39 -32.29 5.50
CA GLU A 219 12.29 -33.09 6.71
C GLU A 219 10.95 -32.90 7.43
N LEU A 220 10.48 -31.67 7.52
CA LEU A 220 9.22 -31.33 8.19
C LEU A 220 8.00 -31.79 7.38
N LEU A 221 8.04 -31.68 6.05
CA LEU A 221 6.99 -32.24 5.20
C LEU A 221 6.84 -33.75 5.39
N ALA A 222 7.95 -34.49 5.47
CA ALA A 222 7.91 -35.92 5.73
C ALA A 222 7.31 -36.32 7.10
N LYS A 223 7.28 -35.38 8.05
CA LYS A 223 6.66 -35.57 9.37
C LYS A 223 5.19 -35.14 9.43
N ILE A 224 4.72 -34.35 8.47
CA ILE A 224 3.35 -33.82 8.41
C ILE A 224 2.44 -34.76 7.60
N VAL A 225 2.99 -35.48 6.62
CA VAL A 225 2.30 -36.48 5.80
C VAL A 225 2.25 -37.79 6.57
#